data_e33e2a115d0d14375f6c7a5da1670944
#
_entry.id   e33e2a115d0d14375f6c7a5da1670944
#
_cell.length_a   1.000
_cell.length_b   1.000
_cell.length_c   1.000
_cell.angle_alpha   90.00
_cell.angle_beta   90.00
_cell.angle_gamma   90.00
#
_symmetry.space_group_name_H-M   'P 1'
#
loop_
_entity.id
_entity.type
_entity.pdbx_description
1 polymer ?
#
loop_
_entity_poly.entity_id
_entity_poly.type
_entity_poly.pdbx_seq_one_letter_code
_entity_poly.pdbx_strand_id
1 'polypeptide(L)'
;KRYGVVGGSIVNISSAASKHGGPGTYIDYAASKGAIDTFTVGLAKEQAPEGIRVNCLRPGATMTELSVEWAQQNPEWLNGVMEQVPLGRPGEVREIAAAALFLLSDEASYITGAILDASGGWVSP
;
A
#
# COMPACT_ATOMS: atom_id res chain seq x y z
N LYS A 1 1.92 23.39 -14.14
CA LYS A 1 2.11 24.56 -15.08
C LYS A 1 2.60 25.81 -14.36
N ARG A 2 2.24 26.03 -13.08
CA ARG A 2 2.66 27.25 -12.32
C ARG A 2 4.18 27.35 -12.11
N TYR A 3 4.91 26.23 -12.14
CA TYR A 3 6.34 26.17 -11.86
C TYR A 3 7.16 25.61 -13.02
N GLY A 4 6.59 25.50 -14.25
CA GLY A 4 7.28 25.00 -15.43
C GLY A 4 7.63 23.50 -15.40
N VAL A 5 7.20 22.78 -14.37
CA VAL A 5 7.38 21.31 -14.28
C VAL A 5 6.29 20.62 -15.07
N VAL A 6 6.68 19.69 -15.93
CA VAL A 6 5.77 18.83 -16.71
C VAL A 6 5.92 17.40 -16.20
N GLY A 7 4.81 16.79 -15.78
CA GLY A 7 4.78 15.42 -15.29
C GLY A 7 5.09 15.28 -13.80
N GLY A 8 5.12 14.04 -13.34
CA GLY A 8 5.40 13.68 -11.95
C GLY A 8 4.90 12.28 -11.60
N SER A 9 5.09 11.89 -10.35
CA SER A 9 4.59 10.62 -9.84
C SER A 9 4.00 10.81 -8.43
N ILE A 10 2.84 10.20 -8.22
CA ILE A 10 2.11 10.18 -6.95
C ILE A 10 1.95 8.73 -6.54
N VAL A 11 2.23 8.41 -5.28
CA VAL A 11 1.93 7.10 -4.68
C VAL A 11 1.02 7.32 -3.48
N ASN A 12 -0.20 6.85 -3.59
CA ASN A 12 -1.15 6.81 -2.49
C ASN A 12 -0.88 5.58 -1.64
N ILE A 13 -0.98 5.71 -0.31
CA ILE A 13 -0.78 4.58 0.61
C ILE A 13 -2.15 4.08 1.08
N SER A 14 -2.52 2.91 0.58
CA SER A 14 -3.69 2.15 1.03
C SER A 14 -3.29 1.12 2.10
N SER A 15 -3.90 -0.04 2.12
CA SER A 15 -3.61 -1.15 3.03
C SER A 15 -4.14 -2.46 2.47
N ALA A 16 -3.53 -3.57 2.82
CA ALA A 16 -4.08 -4.90 2.63
C ALA A 16 -5.52 -5.03 3.19
N ALA A 17 -5.84 -4.25 4.22
CA ALA A 17 -7.18 -4.19 4.81
C ALA A 17 -8.28 -3.87 3.79
N SER A 18 -7.99 -3.10 2.74
CA SER A 18 -8.95 -2.78 1.67
C SER A 18 -9.46 -4.02 0.93
N LYS A 19 -8.68 -5.12 0.92
CA LYS A 19 -9.05 -6.39 0.28
C LYS A 19 -9.75 -7.36 1.22
N HIS A 20 -9.24 -7.53 2.45
CA HIS A 20 -9.81 -8.50 3.38
C HIS A 20 -10.92 -7.93 4.28
N GLY A 21 -11.14 -6.61 4.27
CA GLY A 21 -12.28 -5.96 4.92
C GLY A 21 -12.19 -5.80 6.43
N GLY A 22 -11.22 -6.42 7.12
CA GLY A 22 -11.03 -6.32 8.57
C GLY A 22 -12.24 -6.69 9.43
N PRO A 23 -12.95 -7.82 9.16
CA PRO A 23 -14.17 -8.16 9.86
C PRO A 23 -13.93 -8.34 11.37
N GLY A 24 -14.82 -7.75 12.17
CA GLY A 24 -14.74 -7.83 13.63
C GLY A 24 -13.69 -6.92 14.27
N THR A 25 -12.87 -6.18 13.50
CA THR A 25 -11.79 -5.35 14.04
C THR A 25 -11.77 -3.91 13.51
N TYR A 26 -11.73 -3.71 12.18
CA TYR A 26 -11.52 -2.37 11.60
C TYR A 26 -12.18 -2.21 10.22
N ILE A 27 -13.48 -2.49 10.12
CA ILE A 27 -14.26 -2.36 8.88
C ILE A 27 -14.23 -0.92 8.32
N ASP A 28 -14.30 0.07 9.18
CA ASP A 28 -14.23 1.51 8.85
C ASP A 28 -12.88 1.89 8.25
N TYR A 29 -11.78 1.42 8.85
CA TYR A 29 -10.44 1.59 8.28
C TYR A 29 -10.33 0.90 6.91
N ALA A 30 -10.77 -0.35 6.80
CA ALA A 30 -10.75 -1.10 5.54
C ALA A 30 -11.54 -0.37 4.44
N ALA A 31 -12.73 0.16 4.76
CA ALA A 31 -13.53 0.95 3.84
C ALA A 31 -12.82 2.23 3.40
N SER A 32 -12.17 2.95 4.34
CA SER A 32 -11.39 4.15 4.03
C SER A 32 -10.23 3.86 3.07
N LYS A 33 -9.57 2.71 3.23
CA LYS A 33 -8.48 2.28 2.36
C LYS A 33 -8.97 1.79 1.00
N GLY A 34 -10.14 1.16 0.94
CA GLY A 34 -10.81 0.83 -0.33
C GLY A 34 -11.17 2.09 -1.14
N ALA A 35 -11.57 3.16 -0.47
CA ALA A 35 -11.80 4.45 -1.12
C ALA A 35 -10.54 5.01 -1.78
N ILE A 36 -9.35 4.86 -1.13
CA ILE A 36 -8.06 5.27 -1.69
C ILE A 36 -7.72 4.47 -2.95
N ASP A 37 -8.02 3.17 -2.97
CA ASP A 37 -7.80 2.32 -4.14
C ASP A 37 -8.59 2.85 -5.35
N THR A 38 -9.89 3.04 -5.18
CA THR A 38 -10.77 3.55 -6.24
C THR A 38 -10.40 4.98 -6.66
N PHE A 39 -10.09 5.85 -5.71
CA PHE A 39 -9.63 7.21 -5.95
C PHE A 39 -8.35 7.22 -6.80
N THR A 40 -7.39 6.34 -6.51
CA THR A 40 -6.15 6.22 -7.28
C THR A 40 -6.41 5.91 -8.75
N VAL A 41 -7.30 4.96 -9.03
CA VAL A 41 -7.65 4.58 -10.41
C VAL A 41 -8.30 5.75 -11.17
N GLY A 42 -9.20 6.49 -10.53
CA GLY A 42 -9.82 7.67 -11.12
C GLY A 42 -8.80 8.77 -11.39
N LEU A 43 -8.03 9.14 -10.37
CA LEU A 43 -7.03 10.19 -10.46
C LEU A 43 -5.95 9.90 -11.51
N ALA A 44 -5.53 8.63 -11.64
CA ALA A 44 -4.55 8.23 -12.64
C ALA A 44 -5.02 8.55 -14.06
N LYS A 45 -6.30 8.30 -14.37
CA LYS A 45 -6.89 8.58 -15.68
C LYS A 45 -7.01 10.09 -15.94
N GLU A 46 -7.37 10.86 -14.92
CA GLU A 46 -7.49 12.31 -15.02
C GLU A 46 -6.14 13.01 -15.19
N GLN A 47 -5.08 12.48 -14.55
CA GLN A 47 -3.77 13.13 -14.54
C GLN A 47 -2.83 12.65 -15.66
N ALA A 48 -3.14 11.54 -16.33
CA ALA A 48 -2.33 11.02 -17.42
C ALA A 48 -2.05 12.03 -18.55
N PRO A 49 -3.01 12.86 -19.01
CA PRO A 49 -2.74 13.89 -20.04
C PRO A 49 -1.75 14.98 -19.58
N GLU A 50 -1.55 15.17 -18.29
CA GLU A 50 -0.56 16.10 -17.72
C GLU A 50 0.81 15.43 -17.51
N GLY A 51 0.98 14.17 -17.90
CA GLY A 51 2.20 13.40 -17.71
C GLY A 51 2.43 12.98 -16.25
N ILE A 52 1.39 12.98 -15.41
CA ILE A 52 1.48 12.59 -14.01
C ILE A 52 1.00 11.14 -13.86
N ARG A 53 1.86 10.29 -13.33
CA ARG A 53 1.50 8.91 -12.95
C ARG A 53 0.95 8.90 -11.53
N VAL A 54 -0.10 8.12 -11.31
CA VAL A 54 -0.70 7.96 -9.98
C VAL A 54 -0.89 6.47 -9.72
N ASN A 55 -0.24 5.97 -8.68
CA ASN A 55 -0.32 4.57 -8.28
C ASN A 55 -0.66 4.45 -6.80
N CYS A 56 -1.02 3.26 -6.39
CA CYS A 56 -1.31 2.94 -5.00
C CYS A 56 -0.41 1.82 -4.51
N LEU A 57 0.04 1.91 -3.27
CA LEU A 57 0.72 0.85 -2.56
C LEU A 57 -0.17 0.36 -1.42
N ARG A 58 -0.38 -0.96 -1.31
CA ARG A 58 -1.06 -1.62 -0.20
C ARG A 58 -0.04 -2.37 0.66
N PRO A 59 0.47 -1.78 1.74
CA PRO A 59 1.26 -2.52 2.71
C PRO A 59 0.42 -3.59 3.41
N GLY A 60 1.03 -4.73 3.68
CA GLY A 60 0.54 -5.74 4.62
C GLY A 60 0.95 -5.43 6.05
N ALA A 61 0.96 -6.46 6.90
CA ALA A 61 1.51 -6.34 8.25
C ALA A 61 2.99 -5.91 8.16
N THR A 62 3.31 -4.78 8.77
CA THR A 62 4.63 -4.15 8.67
C THR A 62 5.14 -3.81 10.07
N MET A 63 6.40 -4.14 10.35
CA MET A 63 7.06 -3.86 11.63
C MET A 63 7.48 -2.39 11.70
N THR A 64 6.55 -1.56 12.19
CA THR A 64 6.79 -0.18 12.59
C THR A 64 7.10 -0.11 14.10
N GLU A 65 7.56 1.00 14.61
CA GLU A 65 7.75 1.19 16.06
C GLU A 65 6.48 0.84 16.83
N LEU A 66 5.32 1.34 16.37
CA LEU A 66 4.02 1.05 17.00
C LEU A 66 3.66 -0.44 16.96
N SER A 67 3.91 -1.13 15.84
CA SER A 67 3.59 -2.56 15.73
C SER A 67 4.56 -3.44 16.52
N VAL A 68 5.81 -3.02 16.71
CA VAL A 68 6.76 -3.69 17.62
C VAL A 68 6.28 -3.61 19.05
N GLU A 69 5.88 -2.42 19.54
CA GLU A 69 5.31 -2.25 20.87
C GLU A 69 4.03 -3.08 21.05
N TRP A 70 3.16 -3.08 20.05
CA TRP A 70 1.94 -3.88 20.07
C TRP A 70 2.22 -5.38 20.12
N ALA A 71 3.16 -5.88 19.32
CA ALA A 71 3.55 -7.28 19.28
C ALA A 71 4.16 -7.77 20.62
N GLN A 72 4.90 -6.90 21.34
CA GLN A 72 5.42 -7.22 22.67
C GLN A 72 4.31 -7.44 23.69
N GLN A 73 3.22 -6.70 23.58
CA GLN A 73 2.06 -6.80 24.46
C GLN A 73 1.07 -7.90 24.03
N ASN A 74 1.08 -8.27 22.74
CA ASN A 74 0.16 -9.22 22.12
C ASN A 74 0.91 -10.23 21.23
N PRO A 75 1.67 -11.18 21.81
CA PRO A 75 2.47 -12.14 21.05
C PRO A 75 1.65 -13.00 20.07
N GLU A 76 0.40 -13.30 20.42
CA GLU A 76 -0.55 -14.04 19.57
C GLU A 76 -0.86 -13.32 18.26
N TRP A 77 -0.82 -11.99 18.25
CA TRP A 77 -1.00 -11.21 17.01
C TRP A 77 0.11 -11.52 16.00
N LEU A 78 1.36 -11.55 16.43
CA LEU A 78 2.49 -11.82 15.55
C LEU A 78 2.42 -13.26 14.99
N ASN A 79 2.03 -14.22 15.81
CA ASN A 79 1.82 -15.61 15.37
C ASN A 79 0.71 -15.67 14.31
N GLY A 80 -0.42 -15.00 14.53
CA GLY A 80 -1.51 -14.93 13.58
C GLY A 80 -1.10 -14.27 12.24
N VAL A 81 -0.24 -13.26 12.29
CA VAL A 81 0.34 -12.67 11.06
C VAL A 81 1.22 -13.68 10.33
N MET A 82 2.11 -14.39 11.03
CA MET A 82 3.00 -15.38 10.42
C MET A 82 2.24 -16.54 9.77
N GLU A 83 1.11 -16.93 10.32
CA GLU A 83 0.26 -17.98 9.76
C GLU A 83 -0.47 -17.54 8.48
N GLN A 84 -0.87 -16.27 8.39
CA GLN A 84 -1.65 -15.74 7.28
C GLN A 84 -0.79 -15.18 6.14
N VAL A 85 0.45 -14.79 6.41
CA VAL A 85 1.37 -14.23 5.41
C VAL A 85 2.20 -15.36 4.78
N PRO A 86 2.06 -15.65 3.48
CA PRO A 86 2.80 -16.74 2.81
C PRO A 86 4.32 -16.67 2.96
N LEU A 87 4.90 -15.47 3.07
CA LEU A 87 6.34 -15.32 3.36
C LEU A 87 6.70 -15.63 4.83
N GLY A 88 5.71 -15.97 5.69
CA GLY A 88 5.93 -16.41 7.07
C GLY A 88 6.46 -15.33 8.02
N ARG A 89 6.36 -14.05 7.63
CA ARG A 89 6.81 -12.92 8.45
C ARG A 89 6.10 -11.63 8.07
N PRO A 90 6.04 -10.64 8.97
CA PRO A 90 5.68 -9.28 8.61
C PRO A 90 6.76 -8.65 7.71
N GLY A 91 6.38 -7.61 6.97
CA GLY A 91 7.31 -6.80 6.18
C GLY A 91 8.10 -5.83 7.06
N GLU A 92 9.26 -5.42 6.60
CA GLU A 92 10.02 -4.33 7.20
C GLU A 92 9.68 -3.00 6.53
N VAL A 93 9.80 -1.89 7.25
CA VAL A 93 9.54 -0.53 6.74
C VAL A 93 10.31 -0.26 5.44
N ARG A 94 11.58 -0.70 5.37
CA ARG A 94 12.43 -0.53 4.18
C ARG A 94 11.89 -1.28 2.94
N GLU A 95 11.20 -2.41 3.12
CA GLU A 95 10.63 -3.18 2.01
C GLU A 95 9.42 -2.44 1.41
N ILE A 96 8.61 -1.82 2.26
CA ILE A 96 7.50 -0.97 1.82
C ILE A 96 8.04 0.30 1.13
N ALA A 97 9.05 0.92 1.71
CA ALA A 97 9.70 2.10 1.14
C ALA A 97 10.33 1.82 -0.25
N ALA A 98 10.94 0.64 -0.44
CA ALA A 98 11.50 0.23 -1.72
C ALA A 98 10.43 0.10 -2.81
N ALA A 99 9.26 -0.48 -2.47
CA ALA A 99 8.13 -0.57 -3.39
C ALA A 99 7.58 0.82 -3.75
N ALA A 100 7.46 1.72 -2.78
CA ALA A 100 7.05 3.10 -3.02
C ALA A 100 8.07 3.84 -3.93
N LEU A 101 9.35 3.68 -3.66
CA LEU A 101 10.42 4.29 -4.44
C LEU A 101 10.40 3.81 -5.90
N PHE A 102 10.21 2.51 -6.13
CA PHE A 102 10.04 1.97 -7.47
C PHE A 102 8.88 2.64 -8.22
N LEU A 103 7.70 2.74 -7.60
CA LEU A 103 6.54 3.39 -8.22
C LEU A 103 6.75 4.89 -8.49
N LEU A 104 7.56 5.55 -7.68
CA LEU A 104 7.90 6.98 -7.86
C LEU A 104 8.96 7.20 -8.93
N SER A 105 9.82 6.23 -9.20
CA SER A 105 10.96 6.34 -10.11
C SER A 105 10.56 6.23 -11.59
N ASP A 106 11.49 6.55 -12.49
CA ASP A 106 11.33 6.41 -13.92
C ASP A 106 11.28 4.94 -14.38
N GLU A 107 11.75 3.99 -13.56
CA GLU A 107 11.62 2.55 -13.79
C GLU A 107 10.15 2.12 -13.90
N ALA A 108 9.24 2.89 -13.28
CA ALA A 108 7.79 2.70 -13.37
C ALA A 108 7.13 3.63 -14.42
N SER A 109 7.86 4.10 -15.43
CA SER A 109 7.39 5.10 -16.40
C SER A 109 6.13 4.68 -17.19
N TYR A 110 5.86 3.39 -17.35
CA TYR A 110 4.66 2.88 -18.00
C TYR A 110 3.59 2.35 -17.03
N ILE A 111 3.73 2.68 -15.73
CA ILE A 111 2.81 2.22 -14.67
C ILE A 111 2.04 3.41 -14.12
N THR A 112 0.72 3.43 -14.35
CA THR A 112 -0.23 4.38 -13.75
C THR A 112 -1.57 3.71 -13.51
N GLY A 113 -2.26 4.04 -12.43
CA GLY A 113 -3.50 3.42 -12.00
C GLY A 113 -3.32 2.03 -11.38
N ALA A 114 -2.07 1.58 -11.17
CA ALA A 114 -1.79 0.31 -10.54
C ALA A 114 -2.00 0.38 -9.02
N ILE A 115 -2.42 -0.76 -8.46
CA ILE A 115 -2.53 -0.98 -7.03
C ILE A 115 -1.61 -2.16 -6.70
N LEU A 116 -0.45 -1.85 -6.11
CA LEU A 116 0.60 -2.80 -5.80
C LEU A 116 0.44 -3.31 -4.37
N ASP A 117 0.30 -4.62 -4.22
CA ASP A 117 0.30 -5.26 -2.90
C ASP A 117 1.74 -5.54 -2.45
N ALA A 118 2.16 -4.96 -1.33
CA ALA A 118 3.41 -5.25 -0.63
C ALA A 118 3.09 -5.92 0.71
N SER A 119 2.59 -7.15 0.65
CA SER A 119 1.93 -7.82 1.78
C SER A 119 2.52 -9.20 2.10
N GLY A 120 3.61 -9.60 1.45
CA GLY A 120 4.17 -10.95 1.63
C GLY A 120 3.24 -12.07 1.12
N GLY A 121 2.29 -11.73 0.24
CA GLY A 121 1.29 -12.65 -0.31
C GLY A 121 -0.01 -12.72 0.49
N TRP A 122 -0.14 -11.98 1.59
CA TRP A 122 -1.33 -12.01 2.47
C TRP A 122 -2.65 -11.74 1.74
N VAL A 123 -2.64 -10.87 0.75
CA VAL A 123 -3.81 -10.50 -0.04
C VAL A 123 -3.64 -10.82 -1.53
N SER A 124 -3.02 -11.95 -1.81
CA SER A 124 -2.96 -12.47 -3.18
C SER A 124 -4.36 -12.71 -3.74
N PRO A 125 -4.53 -12.59 -5.06
CA PRO A 125 -5.82 -12.81 -5.71
C PRO A 125 -6.36 -14.22 -5.47
#